data_1d64f0ee2c1e98d1bf4f5568f95ecba5
#
_entry.id   1d64f0ee2c1e98d1bf4f5568f95ecba5
#
_cell.length_a   1.000
_cell.length_b   1.000
_cell.length_c   1.000
_cell.angle_alpha   90.00
_cell.angle_beta   90.00
_cell.angle_gamma   90.00
#
_symmetry.space_group_name_H-M   'P 1'
#
loop_
_entity.id
_entity.type
_entity.pdbx_description
1 polymer ?
#
loop_
_entity_poly.entity_id
_entity_poly.type
_entity_poly.pdbx_seq_one_letter_code
_entity_poly.pdbx_strand_id
1 'polypeptide(L)'
;FEEIGKLFVEEWEKEFGENTYYLSDSFNEMELPIDKEDKEAKYKLLAEYGETIYKSIAAGNPDAVWVTQGWTFGYQHSFWDKESLKALLSNVPDDKMIIIDLGNDYPKWVWNTEQTWKVHDGFYGKKWIFSYVPNFGGKNTMTGDLDMYASSSVKALRAANKGNLIGFGSAPEGLENNEVVYELLADMGWSSDSIDLDDWMKMYCEARYGGYPDAMEEAWKLFRKTAYSSLYSYPRFTWQTVIPDQRRISKIDLSDDYLQAIRLYASCADELKSSELYRNDLIEFVSYYVAAKAENFYKQALKDDLENRVLAAQRNLQQTVDLLMDVDRLLA
;
A
#
# COMPACT_ATOMS: atom_id res chain seq x y z
N PHE A 1 -10.21 -20.84 24.94
CA PHE A 1 -9.75 -19.57 24.36
C PHE A 1 -9.83 -18.41 25.37
N GLU A 2 -10.96 -18.20 26.04
CA GLU A 2 -11.14 -17.09 27.00
C GLU A 2 -10.07 -17.07 28.10
N GLU A 3 -9.74 -18.21 28.71
CA GLU A 3 -8.72 -18.29 29.76
C GLU A 3 -7.32 -17.95 29.21
N ILE A 4 -6.98 -18.42 28.01
CA ILE A 4 -5.71 -18.12 27.36
C ILE A 4 -5.62 -16.63 27.01
N GLY A 5 -6.68 -16.07 26.43
CA GLY A 5 -6.76 -14.66 26.10
C GLY A 5 -6.67 -13.76 27.34
N LYS A 6 -7.39 -14.16 28.41
CA LYS A 6 -7.31 -13.48 29.70
C LYS A 6 -5.87 -13.39 30.23
N LEU A 7 -5.21 -14.54 30.32
CA LEU A 7 -3.82 -14.60 30.80
C LEU A 7 -2.87 -13.79 29.92
N PHE A 8 -3.09 -13.82 28.58
CA PHE A 8 -2.27 -13.05 27.65
C PHE A 8 -2.43 -11.54 27.89
N VAL A 9 -3.66 -11.05 28.03
CA VAL A 9 -3.93 -9.64 28.28
C VAL A 9 -3.39 -9.21 29.64
N GLU A 10 -3.61 -10.00 30.69
CA GLU A 10 -3.09 -9.72 32.04
C GLU A 10 -1.57 -9.64 32.08
N GLU A 11 -0.84 -10.56 31.41
CA GLU A 11 0.62 -10.52 31.36
C GLU A 11 1.11 -9.38 30.46
N TRP A 12 0.38 -9.05 29.37
CA TRP A 12 0.69 -7.90 28.54
C TRP A 12 0.59 -6.58 29.31
N GLU A 13 -0.51 -6.38 30.05
CA GLU A 13 -0.69 -5.18 30.85
C GLU A 13 0.30 -5.06 32.00
N LYS A 14 0.68 -6.17 32.59
CA LYS A 14 1.71 -6.22 33.63
C LYS A 14 3.10 -5.81 33.12
N GLU A 15 3.44 -6.16 31.88
CA GLU A 15 4.74 -5.85 31.28
C GLU A 15 4.78 -4.46 30.64
N PHE A 16 3.69 -4.05 29.95
CA PHE A 16 3.64 -2.84 29.13
C PHE A 16 2.71 -1.76 29.65
N GLY A 17 1.97 -2.04 30.73
CA GLY A 17 0.94 -1.14 31.28
C GLY A 17 -0.44 -1.34 30.68
N GLU A 18 -1.45 -0.70 31.28
CA GLU A 18 -2.84 -0.75 30.83
C GLU A 18 -2.98 -0.22 29.40
N ASN A 19 -3.78 -0.91 28.59
CA ASN A 19 -4.07 -0.55 27.22
C ASN A 19 -5.57 -0.75 26.93
N THR A 20 -6.08 0.04 25.98
CA THR A 20 -7.49 -0.08 25.56
C THR A 20 -7.61 -0.88 24.26
N TYR A 21 -6.61 -0.84 23.39
CA TYR A 21 -6.69 -1.37 22.03
C TYR A 21 -5.82 -2.60 21.85
N TYR A 22 -6.44 -3.70 21.44
CA TYR A 22 -5.76 -4.97 21.20
C TYR A 22 -5.94 -5.40 19.73
N LEU A 23 -4.85 -5.46 18.99
CA LEU A 23 -4.86 -5.94 17.61
C LEU A 23 -4.88 -7.47 17.60
N SER A 24 -5.89 -8.03 16.99
CA SER A 24 -6.00 -9.46 16.73
C SER A 24 -6.65 -9.69 15.37
N ASP A 25 -5.89 -10.24 14.44
CA ASP A 25 -6.39 -10.57 13.12
C ASP A 25 -6.98 -11.98 13.09
N SER A 26 -8.03 -12.10 12.35
CA SER A 26 -8.77 -13.35 12.23
C SER A 26 -8.83 -13.85 10.79
N PHE A 27 -8.66 -15.16 10.61
CA PHE A 27 -8.87 -15.88 9.35
C PHE A 27 -8.17 -15.29 8.12
N ASN A 28 -6.97 -14.77 8.31
CA ASN A 28 -6.19 -14.34 7.16
C ASN A 28 -5.71 -15.57 6.39
N GLU A 29 -6.18 -15.72 5.14
CA GLU A 29 -5.77 -16.80 4.23
C GLU A 29 -5.98 -18.22 4.78
N MET A 30 -6.96 -18.41 5.67
CA MET A 30 -7.31 -19.72 6.26
C MET A 30 -8.54 -20.32 5.63
N GLU A 31 -8.60 -21.66 5.62
CA GLU A 31 -9.79 -22.40 5.25
C GLU A 31 -10.56 -22.81 6.53
N LEU A 32 -11.89 -22.67 6.48
CA LEU A 32 -12.74 -23.16 7.56
C LEU A 32 -12.86 -24.68 7.49
N PRO A 33 -12.93 -25.37 8.65
CA PRO A 33 -13.08 -26.83 8.71
C PRO A 33 -14.55 -27.26 8.48
N ILE A 34 -15.17 -26.74 7.42
CA ILE A 34 -16.57 -27.03 7.04
C ILE A 34 -16.66 -27.22 5.53
N ASP A 35 -17.77 -27.77 5.06
CA ASP A 35 -18.07 -27.81 3.64
C ASP A 35 -18.19 -26.39 3.08
N LYS A 36 -17.49 -26.10 1.99
CA LYS A 36 -17.48 -24.78 1.35
C LYS A 36 -18.85 -24.34 0.82
N GLU A 37 -19.74 -25.30 0.54
CA GLU A 37 -21.10 -25.05 0.07
C GLU A 37 -22.10 -24.85 1.23
N ASP A 38 -21.75 -25.21 2.47
CA ASP A 38 -22.61 -25.03 3.65
C ASP A 38 -22.49 -23.61 4.21
N LYS A 39 -23.25 -22.70 3.62
CA LYS A 39 -23.27 -21.29 4.03
C LYS A 39 -23.81 -21.08 5.44
N GLU A 40 -24.79 -21.87 5.87
CA GLU A 40 -25.38 -21.74 7.19
C GLU A 40 -24.36 -22.11 8.28
N ALA A 41 -23.66 -23.23 8.12
CA ALA A 41 -22.56 -23.62 9.00
C ALA A 41 -21.44 -22.57 9.00
N LYS A 42 -21.11 -22.01 7.82
CA LYS A 42 -20.12 -20.93 7.69
C LYS A 42 -20.48 -19.69 8.53
N TYR A 43 -21.70 -19.18 8.37
CA TYR A 43 -22.13 -17.98 9.08
C TYR A 43 -22.20 -18.21 10.59
N LYS A 44 -22.70 -19.36 11.01
CA LYS A 44 -22.72 -19.74 12.43
C LYS A 44 -21.31 -19.78 13.01
N LEU A 45 -20.38 -20.45 12.34
CA LEU A 45 -18.99 -20.57 12.80
C LEU A 45 -18.29 -19.20 12.85
N LEU A 46 -18.52 -18.33 11.88
CA LEU A 46 -17.96 -16.96 11.89
C LEU A 46 -18.51 -16.13 13.04
N ALA A 47 -19.81 -16.24 13.35
CA ALA A 47 -20.42 -15.54 14.49
C ALA A 47 -19.83 -16.03 15.83
N GLU A 48 -19.71 -17.34 16.03
CA GLU A 48 -19.07 -17.93 17.20
C GLU A 48 -17.60 -17.54 17.33
N TYR A 49 -16.90 -17.43 16.20
CA TYR A 49 -15.50 -17.05 16.16
C TYR A 49 -15.29 -15.58 16.56
N GLY A 50 -16.05 -14.65 15.97
CA GLY A 50 -15.98 -13.24 16.34
C GLY A 50 -16.26 -13.00 17.82
N GLU A 51 -17.30 -13.67 18.36
CA GLU A 51 -17.64 -13.65 19.77
C GLU A 51 -16.49 -14.19 20.65
N THR A 52 -15.90 -15.31 20.24
CA THR A 52 -14.81 -15.96 21.00
C THR A 52 -13.57 -15.07 21.08
N ILE A 53 -13.17 -14.45 19.97
CA ILE A 53 -12.03 -13.51 19.98
C ILE A 53 -12.32 -12.32 20.91
N TYR A 54 -13.45 -11.67 20.73
CA TYR A 54 -13.81 -10.53 21.56
C TYR A 54 -13.83 -10.90 23.05
N LYS A 55 -14.51 -12.00 23.43
CA LYS A 55 -14.58 -12.47 24.81
C LYS A 55 -13.22 -12.83 25.38
N SER A 56 -12.32 -13.40 24.58
CA SER A 56 -10.97 -13.76 25.03
C SER A 56 -10.14 -12.52 25.40
N ILE A 57 -10.32 -11.42 24.70
CA ILE A 57 -9.67 -10.14 25.02
C ILE A 57 -10.37 -9.48 26.22
N ALA A 58 -11.68 -9.39 26.18
CA ALA A 58 -12.50 -8.76 27.23
C ALA A 58 -12.42 -9.47 28.60
N ALA A 59 -12.07 -10.75 28.62
CA ALA A 59 -11.87 -11.50 29.87
C ALA A 59 -10.65 -11.03 30.68
N GLY A 60 -9.62 -10.51 30.01
CA GLY A 60 -8.46 -9.89 30.69
C GLY A 60 -8.68 -8.40 30.96
N ASN A 61 -9.34 -7.68 30.04
CA ASN A 61 -9.67 -6.26 30.20
C ASN A 61 -11.08 -5.98 29.68
N PRO A 62 -12.08 -5.74 30.57
CA PRO A 62 -13.46 -5.47 30.18
C PRO A 62 -13.64 -4.20 29.33
N ASP A 63 -12.70 -3.27 29.42
CA ASP A 63 -12.72 -2.02 28.65
C ASP A 63 -12.04 -2.14 27.30
N ALA A 64 -11.44 -3.29 27.01
CA ALA A 64 -10.74 -3.56 25.75
C ALA A 64 -11.60 -3.34 24.52
N VAL A 65 -10.96 -2.82 23.48
CA VAL A 65 -11.48 -2.68 22.14
C VAL A 65 -10.67 -3.59 21.21
N TRP A 66 -11.35 -4.53 20.57
CA TRP A 66 -10.72 -5.37 19.55
C TRP A 66 -10.46 -4.57 18.28
N VAL A 67 -9.21 -4.51 17.85
CA VAL A 67 -8.81 -3.93 16.57
C VAL A 67 -8.47 -5.07 15.60
N THR A 68 -8.96 -5.01 14.38
CA THR A 68 -8.63 -6.00 13.33
C THR A 68 -8.32 -5.32 12.02
N GLN A 69 -7.42 -5.93 11.23
CA GLN A 69 -7.14 -5.50 9.87
C GLN A 69 -8.21 -6.05 8.91
N GLY A 70 -8.78 -5.15 8.10
CA GLY A 70 -9.86 -5.50 7.18
C GLY A 70 -9.43 -5.84 5.75
N TRP A 71 -8.13 -5.92 5.46
CA TRP A 71 -7.64 -6.15 4.09
C TRP A 71 -8.16 -7.46 3.47
N THR A 72 -8.31 -8.53 4.25
CA THR A 72 -8.82 -9.80 3.76
C THR A 72 -10.27 -9.73 3.29
N PHE A 73 -11.07 -8.84 3.85
CA PHE A 73 -12.47 -8.67 3.47
C PHE A 73 -12.63 -8.19 2.02
N GLY A 74 -11.65 -7.44 1.52
CA GLY A 74 -11.56 -7.06 0.11
C GLY A 74 -10.82 -8.09 -0.74
N TYR A 75 -9.63 -8.52 -0.32
CA TYR A 75 -8.78 -9.43 -1.08
C TYR A 75 -9.44 -10.80 -1.29
N GLN A 76 -10.03 -11.37 -0.23
CA GLN A 76 -10.75 -12.65 -0.29
C GLN A 76 -12.26 -12.45 -0.41
N HIS A 77 -12.70 -11.54 -1.29
CA HIS A 77 -14.11 -11.16 -1.44
C HIS A 77 -15.07 -12.31 -1.76
N SER A 78 -14.59 -13.41 -2.35
CA SER A 78 -15.40 -14.62 -2.56
C SER A 78 -15.71 -15.37 -1.25
N PHE A 79 -14.82 -15.27 -0.26
CA PHE A 79 -15.04 -15.81 1.08
C PHE A 79 -15.83 -14.81 1.95
N TRP A 80 -15.44 -13.53 1.91
CA TRP A 80 -16.04 -12.46 2.70
C TRP A 80 -17.19 -11.78 1.95
N ASP A 81 -18.23 -12.57 1.63
CA ASP A 81 -19.49 -11.97 1.20
C ASP A 81 -20.13 -11.14 2.33
N LYS A 82 -21.18 -10.38 2.00
CA LYS A 82 -21.84 -9.49 2.97
C LYS A 82 -22.33 -10.21 4.23
N GLU A 83 -22.90 -11.41 4.07
CA GLU A 83 -23.46 -12.17 5.18
C GLU A 83 -22.35 -12.81 6.03
N SER A 84 -21.24 -13.21 5.42
CA SER A 84 -20.07 -13.71 6.14
C SER A 84 -19.47 -12.65 7.07
N LEU A 85 -19.28 -11.43 6.58
CA LEU A 85 -18.75 -10.36 7.42
C LEU A 85 -19.76 -9.93 8.49
N LYS A 86 -21.05 -9.80 8.15
CA LYS A 86 -22.10 -9.55 9.17
C LYS A 86 -22.10 -10.61 10.26
N ALA A 87 -21.95 -11.88 9.89
CA ALA A 87 -21.89 -12.96 10.87
C ALA A 87 -20.71 -12.82 11.83
N LEU A 88 -19.48 -12.60 11.30
CA LEU A 88 -18.31 -12.34 12.14
C LEU A 88 -18.52 -11.20 13.14
N LEU A 89 -19.18 -10.12 12.71
CA LEU A 89 -19.36 -8.91 13.51
C LEU A 89 -20.55 -8.97 14.47
N SER A 90 -21.48 -9.92 14.29
CA SER A 90 -22.81 -9.91 14.91
C SER A 90 -22.82 -9.91 16.44
N ASN A 91 -21.90 -10.66 17.05
CA ASN A 91 -21.85 -10.86 18.51
C ASN A 91 -20.79 -9.98 19.21
N VAL A 92 -20.20 -9.03 18.50
CA VAL A 92 -19.25 -8.06 19.06
C VAL A 92 -19.97 -6.72 19.23
N PRO A 93 -19.93 -6.05 20.40
CA PRO A 93 -20.54 -4.72 20.55
C PRO A 93 -19.92 -3.68 19.61
N ASP A 94 -20.74 -2.75 19.10
CA ASP A 94 -20.30 -1.79 18.09
C ASP A 94 -19.22 -0.82 18.58
N ASP A 95 -19.24 -0.50 19.86
CA ASP A 95 -18.25 0.37 20.51
C ASP A 95 -16.96 -0.37 20.94
N LYS A 96 -16.96 -1.70 20.87
CA LYS A 96 -15.86 -2.57 21.31
C LYS A 96 -15.05 -3.15 20.13
N MET A 97 -15.21 -2.59 18.93
CA MET A 97 -14.46 -3.04 17.76
C MET A 97 -14.09 -1.87 16.85
N ILE A 98 -12.86 -1.96 16.30
CA ILE A 98 -12.37 -1.08 15.24
C ILE A 98 -11.83 -1.94 14.10
N ILE A 99 -12.29 -1.66 12.88
CA ILE A 99 -11.79 -2.29 11.66
C ILE A 99 -10.86 -1.31 10.96
N ILE A 100 -9.61 -1.69 10.74
CA ILE A 100 -8.67 -0.93 9.93
C ILE A 100 -8.85 -1.40 8.48
N ASP A 101 -9.57 -0.61 7.67
CA ASP A 101 -9.80 -0.91 6.25
C ASP A 101 -8.55 -0.60 5.43
N LEU A 102 -7.59 -1.51 5.48
CA LEU A 102 -6.32 -1.42 4.76
C LEU A 102 -6.48 -1.68 3.26
N GLY A 103 -5.58 -1.09 2.48
CA GLY A 103 -5.48 -1.40 1.06
C GLY A 103 -6.46 -0.62 0.17
N ASN A 104 -6.98 0.52 0.61
CA ASN A 104 -7.83 1.38 -0.22
C ASN A 104 -7.11 1.94 -1.46
N ASP A 105 -5.79 1.85 -1.49
CA ASP A 105 -4.91 2.21 -2.61
C ASP A 105 -4.68 1.06 -3.61
N TYR A 106 -5.16 -0.14 -3.32
CA TYR A 106 -5.02 -1.26 -4.25
C TYR A 106 -6.01 -1.15 -5.41
N PRO A 107 -5.57 -1.34 -6.65
CA PRO A 107 -6.43 -1.25 -7.80
C PRO A 107 -7.45 -2.40 -7.85
N LYS A 108 -8.57 -2.16 -8.51
CA LYS A 108 -9.70 -3.10 -8.63
C LYS A 108 -9.33 -4.51 -9.08
N TRP A 109 -8.31 -4.65 -9.93
CA TRP A 109 -7.88 -5.95 -10.44
C TRP A 109 -7.05 -6.77 -9.43
N VAL A 110 -6.54 -6.13 -8.38
CA VAL A 110 -5.80 -6.81 -7.28
C VAL A 110 -6.72 -7.11 -6.12
N TRP A 111 -7.67 -6.22 -5.86
CA TRP A 111 -8.52 -6.26 -4.68
C TRP A 111 -9.94 -6.68 -5.05
N ASN A 112 -10.91 -5.88 -4.77
CA ASN A 112 -12.30 -6.09 -5.14
C ASN A 112 -12.69 -5.18 -6.31
N THR A 113 -13.88 -5.37 -6.88
CA THR A 113 -14.44 -4.49 -7.90
C THR A 113 -14.72 -3.08 -7.39
N GLU A 114 -14.86 -2.93 -6.06
CA GLU A 114 -15.11 -1.69 -5.36
C GLU A 114 -14.34 -1.68 -4.02
N GLN A 115 -14.14 -0.52 -3.41
CA GLN A 115 -13.52 -0.40 -2.09
C GLN A 115 -14.31 -1.19 -1.03
N THR A 116 -13.62 -1.85 -0.12
CA THR A 116 -14.20 -2.80 0.85
C THR A 116 -15.28 -2.16 1.70
N TRP A 117 -15.04 -0.95 2.22
CA TRP A 117 -16.02 -0.22 3.02
C TRP A 117 -17.33 0.07 2.27
N LYS A 118 -17.28 0.29 0.95
CA LYS A 118 -18.48 0.49 0.12
C LYS A 118 -19.27 -0.79 -0.06
N VAL A 119 -18.56 -1.91 -0.32
CA VAL A 119 -19.18 -3.23 -0.46
C VAL A 119 -19.90 -3.63 0.81
N HIS A 120 -19.32 -3.29 1.97
CA HIS A 120 -19.81 -3.68 3.30
C HIS A 120 -20.51 -2.54 4.06
N ASP A 121 -21.07 -1.56 3.35
CA ASP A 121 -21.91 -0.50 3.91
C ASP A 121 -21.31 0.17 5.19
N GLY A 122 -20.03 0.53 5.13
CA GLY A 122 -19.31 1.12 6.26
C GLY A 122 -19.21 0.19 7.47
N PHE A 123 -19.08 -1.12 7.20
CA PHE A 123 -18.89 -2.20 8.20
C PHE A 123 -20.03 -2.34 9.22
N TYR A 124 -21.28 -2.14 8.76
CA TYR A 124 -22.50 -2.52 9.49
C TYR A 124 -22.61 -1.96 10.93
N GLY A 125 -22.13 -0.73 11.13
CA GLY A 125 -22.20 -0.04 12.43
C GLY A 125 -20.92 -0.12 13.27
N LYS A 126 -19.96 -0.96 12.94
CA LYS A 126 -18.66 -0.98 13.61
C LYS A 126 -17.87 0.30 13.33
N LYS A 127 -17.04 0.72 14.27
CA LYS A 127 -16.05 1.77 14.03
C LYS A 127 -15.01 1.27 13.04
N TRP A 128 -14.58 2.14 12.15
CA TRP A 128 -13.53 1.78 11.19
C TRP A 128 -12.64 2.96 10.82
N ILE A 129 -11.46 2.64 10.33
CA ILE A 129 -10.43 3.59 9.93
C ILE A 129 -10.15 3.38 8.45
N PHE A 130 -10.23 4.45 7.66
CA PHE A 130 -9.83 4.46 6.27
C PHE A 130 -8.31 4.42 6.18
N SER A 131 -7.73 3.37 5.58
CA SER A 131 -6.28 3.18 5.57
C SER A 131 -5.73 2.78 4.22
N TYR A 132 -4.46 3.15 4.03
CA TYR A 132 -3.65 2.79 2.88
C TYR A 132 -2.51 1.85 3.26
N VAL A 133 -2.01 1.09 2.28
CA VAL A 133 -0.76 0.33 2.33
C VAL A 133 0.16 0.83 1.22
N PRO A 134 0.75 2.02 1.35
CA PRO A 134 1.48 2.68 0.27
C PRO A 134 2.77 1.95 -0.09
N ASN A 135 3.29 1.15 0.83
CA ASN A 135 4.43 0.29 0.61
C ASN A 135 4.14 -1.12 1.12
N PHE A 136 4.14 -2.08 0.21
CA PHE A 136 3.95 -3.50 0.49
C PHE A 136 5.24 -4.25 0.14
N GLY A 137 5.91 -4.78 1.11
CA GLY A 137 7.24 -5.40 1.11
C GLY A 137 7.94 -5.66 -0.23
N GLY A 138 9.05 -4.98 -0.47
CA GLY A 138 9.86 -5.10 -1.68
C GLY A 138 9.33 -4.32 -2.89
N LYS A 139 8.45 -3.36 -2.70
CA LYS A 139 8.12 -2.35 -3.71
C LYS A 139 9.29 -1.40 -3.92
N ASN A 140 9.42 -0.89 -5.12
CA ASN A 140 10.32 0.22 -5.41
C ASN A 140 9.68 1.55 -4.99
N THR A 141 10.50 2.57 -4.86
CA THR A 141 10.13 3.85 -4.27
C THR A 141 9.14 4.67 -5.11
N MET A 142 9.30 4.70 -6.42
CA MET A 142 8.46 5.51 -7.29
C MET A 142 7.17 4.78 -7.69
N THR A 143 6.20 4.74 -6.80
CA THR A 143 4.88 4.15 -7.04
C THR A 143 3.82 4.84 -6.18
N GLY A 144 2.58 4.79 -6.62
CA GLY A 144 1.44 5.38 -5.92
C GLY A 144 0.51 6.10 -6.88
N ASP A 145 -0.66 6.46 -6.40
CA ASP A 145 -1.62 7.30 -7.14
C ASP A 145 -1.85 8.57 -6.32
N LEU A 146 -1.11 9.64 -6.63
CA LEU A 146 -1.17 10.90 -5.88
C LEU A 146 -2.57 11.53 -5.94
N ASP A 147 -3.26 11.44 -7.08
CA ASP A 147 -4.62 11.99 -7.21
C ASP A 147 -5.62 11.24 -6.33
N MET A 148 -5.45 9.93 -6.18
CA MET A 148 -6.23 9.13 -5.26
C MET A 148 -5.90 9.48 -3.81
N TYR A 149 -4.64 9.53 -3.43
CA TYR A 149 -4.21 9.87 -2.07
C TYR A 149 -4.71 11.25 -1.64
N ALA A 150 -4.68 12.23 -2.53
CA ALA A 150 -5.14 13.60 -2.27
C ALA A 150 -6.66 13.74 -2.07
N SER A 151 -7.47 12.69 -2.27
CA SER A 151 -8.92 12.85 -2.29
C SER A 151 -9.76 11.72 -1.71
N SER A 152 -9.29 10.47 -1.71
CA SER A 152 -10.16 9.31 -1.45
C SER A 152 -10.66 9.22 -0.01
N SER A 153 -9.84 9.56 0.98
CA SER A 153 -10.25 9.57 2.39
C SER A 153 -11.37 10.59 2.66
N VAL A 154 -11.26 11.78 2.09
CA VAL A 154 -12.29 12.83 2.19
C VAL A 154 -13.58 12.43 1.45
N LYS A 155 -13.45 11.77 0.29
CA LYS A 155 -14.61 11.21 -0.41
C LYS A 155 -15.32 10.16 0.46
N ALA A 156 -14.57 9.30 1.16
CA ALA A 156 -15.14 8.34 2.11
C ALA A 156 -15.80 9.06 3.29
N LEU A 157 -15.15 10.08 3.88
CA LEU A 157 -15.68 10.86 4.98
C LEU A 157 -17.02 11.55 4.65
N ARG A 158 -17.21 11.95 3.39
CA ARG A 158 -18.43 12.63 2.91
C ARG A 158 -19.49 11.68 2.35
N ALA A 159 -19.19 10.39 2.21
CA ALA A 159 -20.12 9.42 1.66
C ALA A 159 -21.30 9.17 2.59
N ALA A 160 -22.51 9.04 2.02
CA ALA A 160 -23.71 8.78 2.78
C ALA A 160 -23.71 7.42 3.50
N ASN A 161 -23.02 6.43 2.92
CA ASN A 161 -22.89 5.07 3.43
C ASN A 161 -21.55 4.81 4.16
N LYS A 162 -20.88 5.85 4.66
CA LYS A 162 -19.61 5.73 5.38
C LYS A 162 -19.71 4.99 6.71
N GLY A 163 -20.91 4.79 7.25
CA GLY A 163 -21.08 4.20 8.58
C GLY A 163 -20.36 5.00 9.67
N ASN A 164 -19.71 4.29 10.59
CA ASN A 164 -18.95 4.86 11.70
C ASN A 164 -17.46 5.03 11.33
N LEU A 165 -17.15 5.74 10.26
CA LEU A 165 -15.78 6.15 9.93
C LEU A 165 -15.26 7.09 11.01
N ILE A 166 -14.20 6.70 11.73
CA ILE A 166 -13.65 7.44 12.88
C ILE A 166 -12.24 7.99 12.66
N GLY A 167 -11.57 7.57 11.61
CA GLY A 167 -10.16 7.97 11.43
C GLY A 167 -9.58 7.64 10.07
N PHE A 168 -8.35 8.11 9.94
CA PHE A 168 -7.49 7.89 8.79
C PHE A 168 -6.21 7.19 9.26
N GLY A 169 -5.64 6.33 8.41
CA GLY A 169 -4.42 5.59 8.73
C GLY A 169 -3.59 5.25 7.52
N SER A 170 -2.35 4.88 7.78
CA SER A 170 -1.41 4.33 6.82
C SER A 170 -0.58 3.24 7.48
N ALA A 171 -0.41 2.12 6.80
CA ALA A 171 0.36 0.97 7.26
C ALA A 171 1.42 0.58 6.22
N PRO A 172 2.54 1.31 6.12
CA PRO A 172 3.64 0.92 5.25
C PRO A 172 4.29 -0.35 5.82
N GLU A 173 4.43 -1.38 4.98
CA GLU A 173 5.00 -2.68 5.37
C GLU A 173 6.43 -2.90 4.87
N GLY A 174 6.93 -2.03 4.01
CA GLY A 174 8.27 -2.09 3.43
C GLY A 174 9.24 -1.10 4.06
N LEU A 175 10.52 -1.30 3.77
CA LEU A 175 11.61 -0.41 4.21
C LEU A 175 11.87 0.73 3.22
N GLU A 176 11.40 0.59 2.00
CA GLU A 176 11.62 1.56 0.94
C GLU A 176 10.80 2.82 1.22
N ASN A 177 11.47 3.94 1.16
CA ASN A 177 10.85 5.24 1.33
C ASN A 177 10.11 5.68 0.06
N ASN A 178 9.12 6.52 0.24
CA ASN A 178 8.38 7.18 -0.83
C ASN A 178 7.89 8.51 -0.26
N GLU A 179 8.81 9.45 -0.13
CA GLU A 179 8.65 10.66 0.68
C GLU A 179 7.43 11.47 0.26
N VAL A 180 7.27 11.69 -1.05
CA VAL A 180 6.13 12.47 -1.57
C VAL A 180 4.80 11.85 -1.22
N VAL A 181 4.70 10.51 -1.22
CA VAL A 181 3.48 9.79 -0.82
C VAL A 181 3.26 9.90 0.68
N TYR A 182 4.30 9.70 1.48
CA TYR A 182 4.16 9.73 2.94
C TYR A 182 3.84 11.12 3.47
N GLU A 183 4.43 12.16 2.92
CA GLU A 183 4.09 13.54 3.27
C GLU A 183 2.66 13.88 2.86
N LEU A 184 2.26 13.53 1.64
CA LEU A 184 0.88 13.75 1.19
C LEU A 184 -0.15 13.01 2.07
N LEU A 185 0.14 11.78 2.46
CA LEU A 185 -0.74 11.00 3.35
C LEU A 185 -0.80 11.61 4.75
N ALA A 186 0.31 12.12 5.28
CA ALA A 186 0.33 12.81 6.56
C ALA A 186 -0.53 14.08 6.52
N ASP A 187 -0.39 14.92 5.50
CA ASP A 187 -1.19 16.12 5.33
C ASP A 187 -2.68 15.80 5.11
N MET A 188 -2.96 14.75 4.34
CA MET A 188 -4.33 14.28 4.11
C MET A 188 -5.03 13.83 5.38
N GLY A 189 -4.29 13.26 6.35
CA GLY A 189 -4.82 12.85 7.65
C GLY A 189 -5.38 14.00 8.49
N TRP A 190 -4.94 15.22 8.23
CA TRP A 190 -5.38 16.45 8.92
C TRP A 190 -6.33 17.31 8.08
N SER A 191 -6.57 16.94 6.82
CA SER A 191 -7.41 17.73 5.92
C SER A 191 -8.87 17.29 5.95
N SER A 192 -9.77 18.26 6.01
CA SER A 192 -11.23 18.06 5.83
C SER A 192 -11.66 18.13 4.36
N ASP A 193 -10.77 18.55 3.48
CA ASP A 193 -11.00 18.74 2.05
C ASP A 193 -9.95 18.01 1.21
N SER A 194 -10.28 17.74 -0.05
CA SER A 194 -9.29 17.22 -0.99
C SER A 194 -8.17 18.23 -1.17
N ILE A 195 -6.94 17.75 -1.21
CA ILE A 195 -5.76 18.56 -1.44
C ILE A 195 -5.66 18.88 -2.92
N ASP A 196 -5.46 20.17 -3.26
CA ASP A 196 -5.04 20.58 -4.59
C ASP A 196 -3.57 20.21 -4.78
N LEU A 197 -3.29 19.28 -5.69
CA LEU A 197 -1.94 18.75 -5.86
C LEU A 197 -0.98 19.72 -6.54
N ASP A 198 -1.45 20.67 -7.30
CA ASP A 198 -0.55 21.64 -7.95
C ASP A 198 -0.02 22.63 -6.91
N ASP A 199 -0.90 23.16 -6.06
CA ASP A 199 -0.51 24.00 -4.93
C ASP A 199 0.31 23.23 -3.88
N TRP A 200 -0.10 22.02 -3.57
CA TRP A 200 0.60 21.18 -2.58
C TRP A 200 2.01 20.82 -3.06
N MET A 201 2.17 20.44 -4.33
CA MET A 201 3.47 20.08 -4.89
C MET A 201 4.46 21.26 -4.87
N LYS A 202 3.95 22.47 -5.09
CA LYS A 202 4.76 23.67 -4.94
C LYS A 202 5.27 23.82 -3.50
N MET A 203 4.39 23.71 -2.51
CA MET A 203 4.78 23.77 -1.10
C MET A 203 5.77 22.69 -0.72
N TYR A 204 5.53 21.45 -1.16
CA TYR A 204 6.41 20.31 -0.95
C TYR A 204 7.82 20.57 -1.49
N CYS A 205 7.95 21.00 -2.74
CA CYS A 205 9.25 21.26 -3.37
C CYS A 205 9.95 22.46 -2.75
N GLU A 206 9.24 23.55 -2.44
CA GLU A 206 9.82 24.71 -1.76
C GLU A 206 10.35 24.33 -0.38
N ALA A 207 9.61 23.54 0.40
CA ALA A 207 10.03 23.08 1.72
C ALA A 207 11.20 22.08 1.64
N ARG A 208 11.15 21.13 0.72
CA ARG A 208 12.12 20.05 0.62
C ARG A 208 13.40 20.46 -0.10
N TYR A 209 13.29 21.23 -1.17
CA TYR A 209 14.43 21.57 -2.04
C TYR A 209 14.88 23.01 -1.94
N GLY A 210 14.06 23.88 -1.38
CA GLY A 210 14.30 25.33 -1.30
C GLY A 210 13.90 26.10 -2.55
N GLY A 211 13.14 25.49 -3.48
CA GLY A 211 12.66 26.17 -4.68
C GLY A 211 11.75 25.29 -5.55
N TYR A 212 11.04 25.93 -6.47
CA TYR A 212 10.12 25.28 -7.41
C TYR A 212 10.22 25.93 -8.81
N PRO A 213 11.34 25.71 -9.55
CA PRO A 213 11.47 26.20 -10.93
C PRO A 213 10.38 25.67 -11.86
N ASP A 214 10.06 26.39 -12.94
CA ASP A 214 9.06 25.97 -13.93
C ASP A 214 9.32 24.54 -14.47
N ALA A 215 10.60 24.18 -14.65
CA ALA A 215 10.97 22.82 -15.08
C ALA A 215 10.62 21.75 -14.04
N MET A 216 10.66 22.08 -12.74
CA MET A 216 10.25 21.19 -11.65
C MET A 216 8.74 20.99 -11.67
N GLU A 217 7.97 22.03 -11.89
CA GLU A 217 6.51 21.96 -12.03
C GLU A 217 6.11 21.03 -13.17
N GLU A 218 6.71 21.21 -14.34
CA GLU A 218 6.43 20.33 -15.50
C GLU A 218 6.90 18.89 -15.26
N ALA A 219 8.03 18.68 -14.57
CA ALA A 219 8.49 17.35 -14.20
C ALA A 219 7.45 16.60 -13.32
N TRP A 220 6.93 17.26 -12.28
CA TRP A 220 5.94 16.65 -11.38
C TRP A 220 4.59 16.41 -12.06
N LYS A 221 4.15 17.28 -12.99
CA LYS A 221 2.97 17.01 -13.82
C LYS A 221 3.12 15.72 -14.65
N LEU A 222 4.34 15.45 -15.15
CA LEU A 222 4.62 14.22 -15.89
C LEU A 222 4.78 13.02 -14.95
N PHE A 223 5.44 13.15 -13.79
CA PHE A 223 5.51 12.08 -12.80
C PHE A 223 4.13 11.63 -12.31
N ARG A 224 3.20 12.56 -12.08
CA ARG A 224 1.80 12.24 -11.74
C ARG A 224 1.10 11.39 -12.80
N LYS A 225 1.41 11.58 -14.07
CA LYS A 225 0.84 10.81 -15.19
C LYS A 225 1.53 9.47 -15.44
N THR A 226 2.73 9.28 -14.90
CA THR A 226 3.58 8.13 -15.16
C THR A 226 3.82 7.33 -13.86
N ALA A 227 4.92 7.55 -13.18
CA ALA A 227 5.32 6.78 -12.01
C ALA A 227 4.30 6.86 -10.85
N TYR A 228 3.63 8.00 -10.69
CA TYR A 228 2.67 8.24 -9.62
C TYR A 228 1.21 8.28 -10.08
N SER A 229 0.89 7.53 -11.13
CA SER A 229 -0.47 7.38 -11.66
C SER A 229 -1.21 6.15 -11.13
N SER A 230 -0.51 5.24 -10.48
CA SER A 230 -1.09 4.03 -9.90
C SER A 230 -0.15 3.37 -8.90
N LEU A 231 -0.73 2.60 -7.97
CA LEU A 231 0.03 1.71 -7.10
C LEU A 231 0.19 0.36 -7.79
N TYR A 232 1.44 -0.04 -8.02
CA TYR A 232 1.76 -1.38 -8.52
C TYR A 232 1.92 -2.35 -7.35
N SER A 233 1.26 -3.49 -7.40
CA SER A 233 1.26 -4.44 -6.30
C SER A 233 2.64 -5.07 -6.01
N TYR A 234 3.50 -5.20 -7.02
CA TYR A 234 4.86 -5.75 -6.85
C TYR A 234 5.83 -5.07 -7.83
N PRO A 235 6.28 -3.86 -7.58
CA PRO A 235 7.25 -3.19 -8.45
C PRO A 235 8.70 -3.67 -8.20
N ARG A 236 8.89 -4.91 -7.74
CA ARG A 236 10.20 -5.52 -7.61
C ARG A 236 10.72 -5.91 -8.98
N PHE A 237 11.98 -5.60 -9.23
CA PHE A 237 12.62 -6.02 -10.46
C PHE A 237 12.85 -7.54 -10.50
N THR A 238 12.70 -8.15 -11.67
CA THR A 238 12.88 -9.60 -11.86
C THR A 238 14.31 -10.03 -11.54
N TRP A 239 15.29 -9.21 -11.86
CA TRP A 239 16.70 -9.49 -11.57
C TRP A 239 17.05 -9.46 -10.07
N GLN A 240 16.21 -8.91 -9.22
CA GLN A 240 16.35 -8.96 -7.76
C GLN A 240 15.87 -10.30 -7.16
N THR A 241 15.24 -11.15 -7.94
CA THR A 241 14.71 -12.43 -7.47
C THR A 241 15.67 -13.58 -7.80
N VAL A 242 15.81 -14.55 -6.88
CA VAL A 242 16.67 -15.73 -7.09
C VAL A 242 16.15 -16.61 -8.24
N ILE A 243 14.83 -16.68 -8.39
CA ILE A 243 14.17 -17.39 -9.49
C ILE A 243 13.28 -16.37 -10.20
N PRO A 244 13.56 -16.06 -11.48
CA PRO A 244 12.73 -15.14 -12.24
C PRO A 244 11.29 -15.67 -12.37
N ASP A 245 10.34 -15.03 -11.72
CA ASP A 245 8.92 -15.33 -11.90
C ASP A 245 8.35 -14.42 -13.00
N GLN A 246 8.23 -14.96 -14.19
CA GLN A 246 7.68 -14.22 -15.34
C GLN A 246 6.22 -13.75 -15.13
N ARG A 247 5.50 -14.31 -14.15
CA ARG A 247 4.12 -13.92 -13.83
C ARG A 247 4.06 -12.64 -13.00
N ARG A 248 5.16 -12.30 -12.30
CA ARG A 248 5.29 -11.10 -11.47
C ARG A 248 6.02 -9.96 -12.20
N ILE A 249 5.63 -9.72 -13.43
CA ILE A 249 6.22 -8.66 -14.24
C ILE A 249 5.73 -7.32 -13.69
N SER A 250 6.62 -6.57 -13.05
CA SER A 250 6.34 -5.17 -12.72
C SER A 250 6.05 -4.41 -14.02
N LYS A 251 4.90 -3.74 -14.06
CA LYS A 251 4.63 -2.75 -15.10
C LYS A 251 5.35 -1.46 -14.70
N ILE A 252 6.57 -1.32 -15.14
CA ILE A 252 7.31 -0.08 -14.97
C ILE A 252 7.02 0.76 -16.21
N ASP A 253 6.56 1.97 -15.99
CA ASP A 253 6.41 2.92 -17.07
C ASP A 253 7.80 3.39 -17.50
N LEU A 254 8.14 3.16 -18.77
CA LEU A 254 9.33 3.66 -19.43
C LEU A 254 8.96 4.53 -20.63
N SER A 255 7.81 5.18 -20.56
CA SER A 255 7.35 6.11 -21.61
C SER A 255 8.32 7.27 -21.80
N ASP A 256 8.20 7.90 -22.94
CA ASP A 256 8.94 9.14 -23.24
C ASP A 256 8.60 10.25 -22.24
N ASP A 257 7.36 10.29 -21.75
CA ASP A 257 6.92 11.24 -20.72
C ASP A 257 7.66 11.04 -19.38
N TYR A 258 7.91 9.77 -18.98
CA TYR A 258 8.68 9.51 -17.78
C TYR A 258 10.14 9.93 -17.93
N LEU A 259 10.77 9.61 -19.06
CA LEU A 259 12.14 10.09 -19.36
C LEU A 259 12.19 11.62 -19.40
N GLN A 260 11.18 12.28 -19.97
CA GLN A 260 11.11 13.73 -20.01
C GLN A 260 10.95 14.33 -18.62
N ALA A 261 10.17 13.73 -17.73
CA ALA A 261 10.05 14.14 -16.34
C ALA A 261 11.43 14.14 -15.63
N ILE A 262 12.20 13.06 -15.80
CA ILE A 262 13.55 12.95 -15.24
C ILE A 262 14.48 14.04 -15.80
N ARG A 263 14.43 14.30 -17.11
CA ARG A 263 15.27 15.33 -17.75
C ARG A 263 14.93 16.75 -17.25
N LEU A 264 13.65 17.05 -17.11
CA LEU A 264 13.18 18.32 -16.56
C LEU A 264 13.60 18.48 -15.10
N TYR A 265 13.42 17.43 -14.30
CA TYR A 265 13.86 17.43 -12.91
C TYR A 265 15.38 17.66 -12.82
N ALA A 266 16.18 16.93 -13.61
CA ALA A 266 17.63 17.10 -13.65
C ALA A 266 18.07 18.49 -14.11
N SER A 267 17.31 19.16 -15.00
CA SER A 267 17.64 20.50 -15.48
C SER A 267 17.53 21.59 -14.40
N CYS A 268 16.86 21.31 -13.27
CA CYS A 268 16.79 22.20 -12.11
C CYS A 268 18.09 22.21 -11.27
N ALA A 269 19.10 21.42 -11.64
CA ALA A 269 20.33 21.27 -10.85
C ALA A 269 21.10 22.58 -10.64
N ASP A 270 21.11 23.49 -11.60
CA ASP A 270 21.82 24.77 -11.45
C ASP A 270 21.25 25.63 -10.32
N GLU A 271 19.94 25.56 -10.08
CA GLU A 271 19.25 26.28 -9.02
C GLU A 271 19.22 25.52 -7.70
N LEU A 272 19.07 24.18 -7.75
CA LEU A 272 18.75 23.36 -6.57
C LEU A 272 19.91 22.46 -6.08
N LYS A 273 21.06 22.45 -6.75
CA LYS A 273 22.20 21.58 -6.38
C LYS A 273 22.77 21.78 -4.98
N SER A 274 22.48 22.91 -4.33
CA SER A 274 22.85 23.14 -2.94
C SER A 274 21.98 22.35 -1.95
N SER A 275 20.78 21.93 -2.35
CA SER A 275 19.90 21.09 -1.55
C SER A 275 20.38 19.63 -1.63
N GLU A 276 20.67 19.06 -0.47
CA GLU A 276 21.03 17.64 -0.36
C GLU A 276 19.84 16.75 -0.74
N LEU A 277 18.64 17.08 -0.28
CA LEU A 277 17.42 16.32 -0.57
C LEU A 277 17.10 16.31 -2.07
N TYR A 278 17.27 17.45 -2.76
CA TYR A 278 17.12 17.47 -4.22
C TYR A 278 18.09 16.51 -4.92
N ARG A 279 19.36 16.49 -4.49
CA ARG A 279 20.36 15.59 -5.09
C ARG A 279 20.03 14.14 -4.82
N ASN A 280 19.61 13.81 -3.61
CA ASN A 280 19.25 12.45 -3.23
C ASN A 280 18.05 11.95 -4.05
N ASP A 281 16.99 12.75 -4.16
CA ASP A 281 15.81 12.39 -4.94
C ASP A 281 16.12 12.29 -6.44
N LEU A 282 16.99 13.15 -6.98
CA LEU A 282 17.45 13.05 -8.37
C LEU A 282 18.20 11.72 -8.62
N ILE A 283 19.12 11.37 -7.72
CA ILE A 283 19.87 10.11 -7.80
C ILE A 283 18.89 8.94 -7.77
N GLU A 284 17.94 8.96 -6.87
CA GLU A 284 16.92 7.92 -6.76
C GLU A 284 16.09 7.78 -8.03
N PHE A 285 15.52 8.87 -8.55
CA PHE A 285 14.68 8.86 -9.75
C PHE A 285 15.43 8.38 -10.98
N VAL A 286 16.69 8.82 -11.16
CA VAL A 286 17.54 8.37 -12.24
C VAL A 286 17.89 6.88 -12.08
N SER A 287 18.28 6.47 -10.87
CA SER A 287 18.61 5.07 -10.56
C SER A 287 17.44 4.15 -10.85
N TYR A 288 16.25 4.54 -10.44
CA TYR A 288 15.03 3.77 -10.69
C TYR A 288 14.74 3.61 -12.18
N TYR A 289 14.84 4.70 -12.96
CA TYR A 289 14.63 4.65 -14.40
C TYR A 289 15.67 3.74 -15.11
N VAL A 290 16.93 3.86 -14.73
CA VAL A 290 18.02 3.05 -15.32
C VAL A 290 17.84 1.57 -14.94
N ALA A 291 17.49 1.28 -13.68
CA ALA A 291 17.20 -0.08 -13.23
C ALA A 291 15.98 -0.69 -13.97
N ALA A 292 14.95 0.12 -14.22
CA ALA A 292 13.80 -0.29 -15.02
C ALA A 292 14.16 -0.60 -16.48
N LYS A 293 15.08 0.16 -17.04
CA LYS A 293 15.64 -0.11 -18.37
C LYS A 293 16.43 -1.42 -18.40
N ALA A 294 17.24 -1.67 -17.37
CA ALA A 294 17.97 -2.92 -17.21
C ALA A 294 17.00 -4.12 -17.14
N GLU A 295 15.88 -3.97 -16.43
CA GLU A 295 14.81 -4.97 -16.38
C GLU A 295 14.29 -5.36 -17.77
N ASN A 296 14.10 -4.40 -18.67
CA ASN A 296 13.63 -4.70 -20.04
C ASN A 296 14.65 -5.50 -20.82
N PHE A 297 15.95 -5.17 -20.73
CA PHE A 297 17.01 -5.95 -21.36
C PHE A 297 17.11 -7.35 -20.75
N TYR A 298 16.98 -7.48 -19.44
CA TYR A 298 16.97 -8.78 -18.76
C TYR A 298 15.82 -9.68 -19.24
N LYS A 299 14.59 -9.14 -19.30
CA LYS A 299 13.42 -9.86 -19.83
C LYS A 299 13.62 -10.29 -21.28
N GLN A 300 14.22 -9.41 -22.10
CA GLN A 300 14.52 -9.76 -23.48
C GLN A 300 15.61 -10.85 -23.57
N ALA A 301 16.61 -10.80 -22.70
CA ALA A 301 17.63 -11.85 -22.61
C ALA A 301 17.03 -13.22 -22.28
N LEU A 302 16.12 -13.28 -21.28
CA LEU A 302 15.40 -14.51 -20.93
C LEU A 302 14.56 -15.04 -22.09
N LYS A 303 13.86 -14.15 -22.81
CA LYS A 303 13.08 -14.55 -23.99
C LYS A 303 13.97 -15.08 -25.12
N ASP A 304 15.09 -14.41 -25.39
CA ASP A 304 16.03 -14.82 -26.42
C ASP A 304 16.65 -16.18 -26.09
N ASP A 305 16.95 -16.45 -24.83
CA ASP A 305 17.49 -17.74 -24.38
C ASP A 305 16.46 -18.86 -24.59
N LEU A 306 15.21 -18.65 -24.18
CA LEU A 306 14.12 -19.60 -24.40
C LEU A 306 13.87 -19.93 -25.88
N GLU A 307 14.15 -18.97 -26.77
CA GLU A 307 14.03 -19.12 -28.21
C GLU A 307 15.36 -19.60 -28.88
N ASN A 308 16.36 -20.00 -28.09
CA ASN A 308 17.70 -20.44 -28.53
C ASN A 308 18.48 -19.39 -29.34
N ARG A 309 18.19 -18.10 -29.12
CA ARG A 309 18.92 -16.98 -29.73
C ARG A 309 20.13 -16.56 -28.86
N VAL A 310 21.07 -17.46 -28.67
CA VAL A 310 22.16 -17.34 -27.67
C VAL A 310 22.94 -16.02 -27.78
N LEU A 311 23.31 -15.57 -28.96
CA LEU A 311 24.07 -14.31 -29.14
C LEU A 311 23.24 -13.07 -28.82
N ALA A 312 21.93 -13.11 -29.03
CA ALA A 312 21.03 -12.02 -28.66
C ALA A 312 20.83 -12.00 -27.15
N ALA A 313 20.63 -13.15 -26.54
CA ALA A 313 20.52 -13.31 -25.08
C ALA A 313 21.76 -12.76 -24.36
N GLN A 314 22.96 -13.13 -24.82
CA GLN A 314 24.24 -12.64 -24.27
C GLN A 314 24.38 -11.12 -24.40
N ARG A 315 24.02 -10.52 -25.55
CA ARG A 315 24.07 -9.06 -25.72
C ARG A 315 23.11 -8.33 -24.76
N ASN A 316 21.86 -8.80 -24.65
CA ASN A 316 20.89 -8.19 -23.77
C ASN A 316 21.29 -8.36 -22.30
N LEU A 317 21.85 -9.50 -21.92
CA LEU A 317 22.38 -9.70 -20.57
C LEU A 317 23.55 -8.75 -20.26
N GLN A 318 24.49 -8.55 -21.22
CA GLN A 318 25.57 -7.60 -21.04
C GLN A 318 25.06 -6.17 -20.85
N GLN A 319 24.08 -5.74 -21.66
CA GLN A 319 23.44 -4.43 -21.47
C GLN A 319 22.77 -4.28 -20.10
N THR A 320 22.15 -5.36 -19.61
CA THR A 320 21.59 -5.39 -18.25
C THR A 320 22.67 -5.11 -17.21
N VAL A 321 23.78 -5.85 -17.28
CA VAL A 321 24.92 -5.71 -16.35
C VAL A 321 25.51 -4.30 -16.42
N ASP A 322 25.73 -3.78 -17.61
CA ASP A 322 26.33 -2.44 -17.81
C ASP A 322 25.44 -1.35 -17.16
N LEU A 323 24.12 -1.41 -17.37
CA LEU A 323 23.19 -0.47 -16.75
C LEU A 323 23.11 -0.61 -15.22
N LEU A 324 23.16 -1.83 -14.68
CA LEU A 324 23.19 -2.04 -13.24
C LEU A 324 24.50 -1.55 -12.61
N MET A 325 25.63 -1.66 -13.31
CA MET A 325 26.90 -1.05 -12.89
C MET A 325 26.87 0.48 -12.96
N ASP A 326 26.07 1.07 -13.86
CA ASP A 326 25.83 2.51 -13.86
C ASP A 326 24.99 2.95 -12.65
N VAL A 327 23.96 2.18 -12.28
CA VAL A 327 23.18 2.40 -11.05
C VAL A 327 24.08 2.32 -9.81
N ASP A 328 24.92 1.29 -9.70
CA ASP A 328 25.86 1.11 -8.59
C ASP A 328 26.79 2.33 -8.43
N ARG A 329 27.34 2.82 -9.55
CA ARG A 329 28.18 4.03 -9.55
C ARG A 329 27.43 5.31 -9.19
N LEU A 330 26.15 5.39 -9.50
CA LEU A 330 25.32 6.55 -9.17
C LEU A 330 24.96 6.58 -7.68
N LEU A 331 24.81 5.38 -7.05
CA LEU A 331 24.45 5.23 -5.64
C LEU A 331 25.68 5.26 -4.70
N ALA A 332 26.89 5.09 -5.22
CA ALA A 332 28.15 5.13 -4.45
C ALA A 332 28.58 6.57 -4.13
#